data_5a9af5acc03d28544502679a4cc10c89
#
_entry.id   5a9af5acc03d28544502679a4cc10c89
#
_cell.length_a   1.000
_cell.length_b   1.000
_cell.length_c   1.000
_cell.angle_alpha   90.00
_cell.angle_beta   90.00
_cell.angle_gamma   90.00
#
_symmetry.space_group_name_H-M   'P 1'
#
loop_
_entity.id
_entity.type
_entity.pdbx_description
1 polymer ?
#
loop_
_entity_poly.entity_id
_entity_poly.type
_entity_poly.pdbx_seq_one_letter_code
_entity_poly.pdbx_strand_id
1 'polypeptide(L)'
;MFKSKQGFTLIELMVVIAIIGILAGAALALFPGANDKANDSKIKNSMAHLRTKMTGCKAQNSGNYQAPSSCDSELVTEIENLSPSSLNGSTSDTSYCADIELNQGNYWCIDDELHSVEVSTSSSPCGTDPTATCQ
;
A
#
# COMPACT_ATOMS: atom_id res chain seq x y z
N MET A 1 44.49 -46.27 7.97
CA MET A 1 43.52 -46.40 6.88
C MET A 1 43.11 -45.01 6.49
N PHE A 2 43.71 -44.43 5.43
CA PHE A 2 43.39 -43.03 5.00
C PHE A 2 42.14 -43.09 4.13
N LYS A 3 41.04 -42.48 4.62
CA LYS A 3 39.80 -42.32 3.88
C LYS A 3 40.06 -41.27 2.78
N SER A 4 40.00 -41.68 1.52
CA SER A 4 40.16 -40.76 0.39
C SER A 4 39.06 -39.73 0.44
N LYS A 5 39.44 -38.46 0.60
CA LYS A 5 38.49 -37.33 0.44
C LYS A 5 38.25 -37.15 -1.06
N GLN A 6 37.06 -37.48 -1.50
CA GLN A 6 36.62 -37.14 -2.88
C GLN A 6 36.44 -35.63 -2.94
N GLY A 7 37.21 -34.97 -3.79
CA GLY A 7 37.06 -33.54 -4.09
C GLY A 7 36.03 -33.32 -5.19
N PHE A 8 35.37 -32.17 -5.19
CA PHE A 8 34.49 -31.76 -6.28
C PHE A 8 35.26 -31.54 -7.58
N THR A 9 34.66 -31.95 -8.68
CA THR A 9 35.20 -31.71 -10.00
C THR A 9 34.88 -30.29 -10.47
N LEU A 10 35.71 -29.69 -11.29
CA LEU A 10 35.50 -28.33 -11.86
C LEU A 10 34.20 -28.27 -12.66
N ILE A 11 33.84 -29.34 -13.36
CA ILE A 11 32.62 -29.42 -14.16
C ILE A 11 31.36 -29.47 -13.29
N GLU A 12 31.37 -30.12 -12.12
CA GLU A 12 30.24 -30.10 -11.18
C GLU A 12 29.97 -28.69 -10.68
N LEU A 13 31.03 -27.92 -10.39
CA LEU A 13 30.86 -26.52 -9.98
C LEU A 13 30.31 -25.68 -11.12
N MET A 14 30.80 -25.84 -12.35
CA MET A 14 30.32 -25.07 -13.52
C MET A 14 28.85 -25.34 -13.83
N VAL A 15 28.39 -26.57 -13.73
CA VAL A 15 26.99 -26.94 -13.96
C VAL A 15 26.09 -26.31 -12.89
N VAL A 16 26.50 -26.32 -11.63
CA VAL A 16 25.72 -25.72 -10.53
C VAL A 16 25.55 -24.22 -10.72
N ILE A 17 26.62 -23.48 -11.02
CA ILE A 17 26.52 -22.04 -11.25
C ILE A 17 25.70 -21.71 -12.50
N ALA A 18 25.76 -22.53 -13.54
CA ALA A 18 24.93 -22.35 -14.73
C ALA A 18 23.44 -22.51 -14.43
N ILE A 19 23.06 -23.54 -13.64
CA ILE A 19 21.67 -23.76 -13.25
C ILE A 19 21.18 -22.62 -12.34
N ILE A 20 21.97 -22.19 -11.35
CA ILE A 20 21.63 -21.06 -10.48
C ILE A 20 21.45 -19.79 -11.29
N GLY A 21 22.31 -19.52 -12.27
CA GLY A 21 22.22 -18.37 -13.15
C GLY A 21 20.92 -18.33 -13.96
N ILE A 22 20.52 -19.48 -14.52
CA ILE A 22 19.25 -19.60 -15.26
C ILE A 22 18.04 -19.39 -14.32
N LEU A 23 18.04 -20.03 -13.15
CA LEU A 23 16.94 -19.90 -12.18
C LEU A 23 16.84 -18.48 -11.63
N ALA A 24 17.95 -17.83 -11.31
CA ALA A 24 17.98 -16.45 -10.85
C ALA A 24 17.45 -15.48 -11.93
N GLY A 25 17.86 -15.66 -13.19
CA GLY A 25 17.36 -14.87 -14.32
C GLY A 25 15.85 -15.02 -14.53
N ALA A 26 15.33 -16.25 -14.44
CA ALA A 26 13.89 -16.52 -14.54
C ALA A 26 13.10 -15.90 -13.38
N ALA A 27 13.63 -15.96 -12.15
CA ALA A 27 12.99 -15.37 -10.98
C ALA A 27 12.84 -13.84 -11.13
N LEU A 28 13.89 -13.14 -11.57
CA LEU A 28 13.84 -11.68 -11.78
C LEU A 28 12.83 -11.27 -12.86
N ALA A 29 12.60 -12.09 -13.88
CA ALA A 29 11.63 -11.83 -14.93
C ALA A 29 10.17 -12.04 -14.49
N LEU A 30 9.92 -12.85 -13.46
CA LEU A 30 8.57 -13.20 -13.01
C LEU A 30 7.98 -12.23 -11.97
N PHE A 31 8.78 -11.30 -11.43
CA PHE A 31 8.34 -10.38 -10.38
C PHE A 31 8.32 -8.87 -10.73
N PRO A 32 8.03 -8.45 -11.98
CA PRO A 32 7.78 -7.03 -12.23
C PRO A 32 6.53 -6.59 -11.45
N GLY A 33 6.63 -5.50 -10.72
CA GLY A 33 5.51 -4.94 -9.95
C GLY A 33 5.19 -5.65 -8.62
N ALA A 34 6.01 -6.58 -8.14
CA ALA A 34 5.81 -7.18 -6.83
C ALA A 34 5.91 -6.14 -5.68
N ASN A 35 6.80 -5.16 -5.82
CA ASN A 35 6.94 -4.06 -4.89
C ASN A 35 5.69 -3.16 -4.88
N ASP A 36 5.14 -2.85 -6.05
CA ASP A 36 3.94 -2.03 -6.20
C ASP A 36 2.74 -2.70 -5.52
N LYS A 37 2.54 -4.00 -5.74
CA LYS A 37 1.49 -4.78 -5.07
C LYS A 37 1.68 -4.84 -3.56
N ALA A 38 2.92 -4.96 -3.09
CA ALA A 38 3.24 -4.95 -1.66
C ALA A 38 2.95 -3.57 -1.04
N ASN A 39 3.30 -2.48 -1.73
CA ASN A 39 3.00 -1.13 -1.31
C ASN A 39 1.49 -0.87 -1.29
N ASP A 40 0.75 -1.27 -2.33
CA ASP A 40 -0.70 -1.16 -2.39
C ASP A 40 -1.39 -1.89 -1.22
N SER A 41 -0.88 -3.08 -0.87
CA SER A 41 -1.39 -3.82 0.28
C SER A 41 -1.13 -3.10 1.61
N LYS A 42 0.02 -2.46 1.76
CA LYS A 42 0.34 -1.63 2.93
C LYS A 42 -0.55 -0.39 2.97
N ILE A 43 -0.71 0.32 1.85
CA ILE A 43 -1.60 1.48 1.72
C ILE A 43 -3.01 1.11 2.20
N LYS A 44 -3.59 0.02 1.69
CA LYS A 44 -4.93 -0.44 2.08
C LYS A 44 -5.06 -0.70 3.57
N ASN A 45 -4.06 -1.32 4.19
CA ASN A 45 -4.02 -1.55 5.63
C ASN A 45 -3.90 -0.23 6.40
N SER A 46 -3.00 0.66 6.01
CA SER A 46 -2.80 1.96 6.67
C SER A 46 -4.03 2.86 6.51
N MET A 47 -4.74 2.82 5.39
CA MET A 47 -6.02 3.50 5.20
C MET A 47 -7.12 2.95 6.14
N ALA A 48 -7.16 1.64 6.40
CA ALA A 48 -8.07 1.07 7.40
C ALA A 48 -7.75 1.55 8.82
N HIS A 49 -6.46 1.70 9.16
CA HIS A 49 -6.03 2.34 10.42
C HIS A 49 -6.42 3.81 10.47
N LEU A 50 -6.23 4.55 9.38
CA LEU A 50 -6.62 5.95 9.28
C LEU A 50 -8.11 6.13 9.54
N ARG A 51 -8.98 5.29 8.99
CA ARG A 51 -10.42 5.30 9.27
C ARG A 51 -10.71 5.18 10.78
N THR A 52 -10.03 4.27 11.47
CA THR A 52 -10.17 4.12 12.92
C THR A 52 -9.71 5.37 13.67
N LYS A 53 -8.61 5.98 13.22
CA LYS A 53 -8.10 7.24 13.79
C LYS A 53 -9.07 8.40 13.57
N MET A 54 -9.66 8.51 12.39
CA MET A 54 -10.68 9.53 12.07
C MET A 54 -11.88 9.44 13.01
N THR A 55 -12.37 8.21 13.30
CA THR A 55 -13.46 7.99 14.26
C THR A 55 -13.06 8.41 15.68
N GLY A 56 -11.86 8.06 16.11
CA GLY A 56 -11.32 8.47 17.42
C GLY A 56 -11.13 9.98 17.54
N CYS A 57 -10.63 10.61 16.47
CA CYS A 57 -10.43 12.05 16.35
C CYS A 57 -11.77 12.81 16.48
N LYS A 58 -12.81 12.35 15.78
CA LYS A 58 -14.17 12.87 15.90
C LYS A 58 -14.67 12.84 17.35
N ALA A 59 -14.45 11.74 18.06
CA ALA A 59 -14.87 11.61 19.45
C ALA A 59 -14.17 12.61 20.39
N GLN A 60 -12.92 12.96 20.11
CA GLN A 60 -12.14 13.93 20.87
C GLN A 60 -12.44 15.38 20.49
N ASN A 61 -12.97 15.63 19.30
CA ASN A 61 -13.26 16.96 18.75
C ASN A 61 -14.76 17.28 18.77
N SER A 62 -15.42 17.07 19.91
CA SER A 62 -16.83 17.42 20.12
C SER A 62 -17.79 16.80 19.08
N GLY A 63 -17.42 15.68 18.48
CA GLY A 63 -18.22 14.99 17.49
C GLY A 63 -18.02 15.44 16.05
N ASN A 64 -17.02 16.30 15.77
CA ASN A 64 -16.73 16.80 14.44
C ASN A 64 -15.49 16.12 13.84
N TYR A 65 -15.52 15.79 12.55
CA TYR A 65 -14.35 15.30 11.83
C TYR A 65 -13.34 16.42 11.58
N GLN A 66 -12.06 16.05 11.56
CA GLN A 66 -10.94 16.91 11.19
C GLN A 66 -10.22 16.32 9.99
N ALA A 67 -9.40 17.13 9.32
CA ALA A 67 -8.58 16.66 8.22
C ALA A 67 -7.71 15.45 8.65
N PRO A 68 -7.50 14.45 7.78
CA PRO A 68 -6.70 13.26 8.10
C PRO A 68 -5.33 13.58 8.71
N SER A 69 -4.63 14.57 8.16
CA SER A 69 -3.33 15.03 8.66
C SER A 69 -3.38 15.68 10.05
N SER A 70 -4.52 16.20 10.46
CA SER A 70 -4.71 16.75 11.82
C SER A 70 -5.01 15.66 12.85
N CYS A 71 -5.54 14.52 12.40
CA CYS A 71 -5.84 13.37 13.26
C CYS A 71 -4.61 12.48 13.46
N ASP A 72 -3.84 12.23 12.43
CA ASP A 72 -2.60 11.44 12.50
C ASP A 72 -1.67 11.78 11.31
N SER A 73 -0.83 12.79 11.50
CA SER A 73 0.09 13.25 10.45
C SER A 73 1.18 12.24 10.10
N GLU A 74 1.60 11.41 11.07
CA GLU A 74 2.62 10.39 10.86
C GLU A 74 2.09 9.28 9.96
N LEU A 75 0.89 8.80 10.24
CA LEU A 75 0.22 7.78 9.43
C LEU A 75 -0.08 8.28 8.01
N VAL A 76 -0.51 9.53 7.87
CA VAL A 76 -0.71 10.14 6.53
C VAL A 76 0.59 10.19 5.75
N THR A 77 1.70 10.62 6.38
CA THR A 77 3.01 10.66 5.73
C THR A 77 3.50 9.26 5.34
N GLU A 78 3.24 8.24 6.17
CA GLU A 78 3.56 6.85 5.83
C GLU A 78 2.80 6.38 4.58
N ILE A 79 1.52 6.68 4.49
CA ILE A 79 0.67 6.33 3.34
C ILE A 79 1.18 7.02 2.06
N GLU A 80 1.46 8.32 2.12
CA GLU A 80 1.95 9.10 0.99
C GLU A 80 3.32 8.63 0.48
N ASN A 81 4.21 8.18 1.37
CA ASN A 81 5.51 7.63 0.98
C ASN A 81 5.42 6.30 0.20
N LEU A 82 4.31 5.59 0.30
CA LEU A 82 4.06 4.32 -0.40
C LEU A 82 3.31 4.51 -1.72
N SER A 83 2.65 5.66 -1.90
CA SER A 83 1.79 6.00 -3.03
C SER A 83 2.51 6.88 -4.05
N PRO A 84 2.09 6.87 -5.33
CA PRO A 84 2.55 7.83 -6.33
C PRO A 84 1.98 9.24 -6.13
N SER A 85 0.94 9.41 -5.30
CA SER A 85 0.25 10.68 -5.08
C SER A 85 0.06 11.00 -3.59
N SER A 86 -0.31 12.24 -3.27
CA SER A 86 -0.69 12.65 -1.92
C SER A 86 -2.09 12.15 -1.57
N LEU A 87 -2.33 11.93 -0.26
CA LEU A 87 -3.65 11.61 0.27
C LEU A 87 -4.60 12.78 0.02
N ASN A 88 -5.69 12.51 -0.68
CA ASN A 88 -6.78 13.45 -0.79
C ASN A 88 -7.80 13.18 0.32
N GLY A 89 -8.20 14.23 1.04
CA GLY A 89 -9.15 14.09 2.14
C GLY A 89 -10.02 15.33 2.26
N SER A 90 -11.33 15.14 2.21
CA SER A 90 -12.33 16.18 2.42
C SER A 90 -13.14 15.85 3.67
N THR A 91 -13.38 16.84 4.51
CA THR A 91 -14.07 16.66 5.79
C THR A 91 -15.09 17.77 6.02
N SER A 92 -16.21 17.40 6.63
CA SER A 92 -17.19 18.32 7.25
C SER A 92 -17.35 17.95 8.73
N ASP A 93 -18.23 18.66 9.45
CA ASP A 93 -18.51 18.33 10.86
C ASP A 93 -19.02 16.89 11.03
N THR A 94 -19.82 16.41 10.09
CA THR A 94 -20.54 15.12 10.21
C THR A 94 -19.99 14.01 9.36
N SER A 95 -19.27 14.30 8.27
CA SER A 95 -18.81 13.32 7.28
C SER A 95 -17.37 13.55 6.85
N TYR A 96 -16.75 12.53 6.31
CA TYR A 96 -15.44 12.60 5.64
C TYR A 96 -15.36 11.61 4.49
N CYS A 97 -14.56 11.96 3.52
CA CYS A 97 -14.09 11.05 2.47
C CYS A 97 -12.59 11.23 2.31
N ALA A 98 -11.85 10.13 2.21
CA ALA A 98 -10.41 10.17 1.94
C ALA A 98 -10.03 9.09 0.94
N ASP A 99 -9.21 9.45 -0.03
CA ASP A 99 -8.73 8.55 -1.06
C ASP A 99 -7.25 8.76 -1.37
N ILE A 100 -6.63 7.72 -1.88
CA ILE A 100 -5.23 7.69 -2.29
C ILE A 100 -5.08 6.85 -3.56
N GLU A 101 -4.24 7.30 -4.49
CA GLU A 101 -3.89 6.54 -5.67
C GLU A 101 -2.99 5.36 -5.33
N LEU A 102 -3.31 4.20 -5.84
CA LEU A 102 -2.49 2.99 -5.74
C LEU A 102 -1.44 2.95 -6.86
N ASN A 103 -0.35 2.24 -6.64
CA ASN A 103 0.74 2.12 -7.63
C ASN A 103 0.28 1.48 -8.96
N GLN A 104 -0.88 0.82 -8.96
CA GLN A 104 -1.49 0.23 -10.17
C GLN A 104 -2.48 1.18 -10.87
N GLY A 105 -2.63 2.43 -10.42
CA GLY A 105 -3.45 3.48 -11.06
C GLY A 105 -4.93 3.47 -10.68
N ASN A 106 -5.35 2.63 -9.73
CA ASN A 106 -6.67 2.70 -9.10
C ASN A 106 -6.62 3.55 -7.83
N TYR A 107 -7.77 3.94 -7.30
CA TYR A 107 -7.85 4.64 -6.02
C TYR A 107 -8.36 3.73 -4.91
N TRP A 108 -7.81 3.87 -3.71
CA TRP A 108 -8.37 3.28 -2.50
C TRP A 108 -9.07 4.38 -1.72
N CYS A 109 -10.35 4.17 -1.42
CA CYS A 109 -11.24 5.15 -0.81
C CYS A 109 -11.80 4.64 0.51
N ILE A 110 -11.92 5.54 1.50
CA ILE A 110 -12.59 5.33 2.78
C ILE A 110 -13.53 6.49 3.10
N ASP A 111 -14.64 6.22 3.76
CA ASP A 111 -15.62 7.22 4.17
C ASP A 111 -16.20 6.96 5.57
N ASP A 112 -17.07 7.85 6.02
CA ASP A 112 -17.73 7.79 7.33
C ASP A 112 -18.86 6.76 7.40
N GLU A 113 -19.37 6.28 6.25
CA GLU A 113 -20.35 5.19 6.15
C GLU A 113 -19.71 3.81 6.25
N LEU A 114 -18.41 3.75 6.58
CA LEU A 114 -17.60 2.54 6.73
C LEU A 114 -17.27 1.82 5.40
N HIS A 115 -17.43 2.47 4.27
CA HIS A 115 -16.91 1.94 3.02
C HIS A 115 -15.38 1.96 3.01
N SER A 116 -14.80 0.97 2.39
CA SER A 116 -13.37 0.83 2.19
C SER A 116 -13.17 -0.01 0.93
N VAL A 117 -13.07 0.66 -0.20
CA VAL A 117 -13.14 0.01 -1.52
C VAL A 117 -12.07 0.52 -2.46
N GLU A 118 -11.70 -0.33 -3.41
CA GLU A 118 -10.89 0.05 -4.56
C GLU A 118 -11.79 0.55 -5.69
N VAL A 119 -11.53 1.76 -6.15
CA VAL A 119 -12.32 2.41 -7.19
C VAL A 119 -11.45 2.59 -8.44
N SER A 120 -11.92 2.01 -9.55
CA SER A 120 -11.26 2.14 -10.86
C SER A 120 -11.72 3.41 -11.55
N THR A 121 -11.11 4.53 -11.20
CA THR A 121 -11.38 5.83 -11.83
C THR A 121 -10.08 6.48 -12.28
N SER A 122 -10.18 7.44 -13.18
CA SER A 122 -9.06 8.28 -13.61
C SER A 122 -8.87 9.54 -12.75
N SER A 123 -9.66 9.70 -11.71
CA SER A 123 -9.64 10.87 -10.82
C SER A 123 -10.04 10.47 -9.40
N SER A 124 -9.60 11.25 -8.42
CA SER A 124 -9.93 11.10 -7.01
C SER A 124 -11.45 10.94 -6.79
N PRO A 125 -11.90 9.85 -6.15
CA PRO A 125 -13.32 9.62 -5.86
C PRO A 125 -13.91 10.66 -4.90
N CYS A 126 -13.14 11.10 -3.91
CA CYS A 126 -13.59 12.08 -2.92
C CYS A 126 -13.57 13.51 -3.45
N GLY A 127 -12.67 13.86 -4.36
CA GLY A 127 -12.53 15.23 -4.86
C GLY A 127 -12.42 16.25 -3.73
N THR A 128 -13.29 17.25 -3.73
CA THR A 128 -13.40 18.26 -2.66
C THR A 128 -14.71 18.13 -1.86
N ASP A 129 -15.48 17.07 -2.09
CA ASP A 129 -16.78 16.87 -1.46
C ASP A 129 -16.66 15.93 -0.25
N PRO A 130 -16.83 16.42 0.98
CA PRO A 130 -16.75 15.59 2.19
C PRO A 130 -17.93 14.62 2.34
N THR A 131 -18.98 14.78 1.56
CA THR A 131 -20.15 13.89 1.54
C THR A 131 -20.09 12.87 0.42
N ALA A 132 -19.01 12.87 -0.37
CA ALA A 132 -18.78 11.85 -1.38
C ALA A 132 -18.62 10.49 -0.72
N THR A 133 -19.29 9.48 -1.27
CA THR A 133 -19.22 8.11 -0.79
C THR A 133 -18.34 7.26 -1.69
N CYS A 134 -17.62 6.34 -1.10
CA CYS A 134 -16.79 5.37 -1.80
C CYS A 134 -17.70 4.32 -2.49
N GLN A 135 -17.98 4.47 -3.78
CA GLN A 135 -18.81 3.56 -4.58
C GLN A 135 -18.07 3.04 -5.81
#